data_c0a893fc7163b16919afc608ecf4e29a
#
_entry.id   c0a893fc7163b16919afc608ecf4e29a
#
_cell.length_a   1.000
_cell.length_b   1.000
_cell.length_c   1.000
_cell.angle_alpha   90.00
_cell.angle_beta   90.00
_cell.angle_gamma   90.00
#
_symmetry.space_group_name_H-M   'P 1'
#
loop_
_entity.id
_entity.type
_entity.pdbx_description
1 polymer ?
#
loop_
_entity_poly.entity_id
_entity_poly.type
_entity_poly.pdbx_seq_one_letter_code
_entity_poly.pdbx_strand_id
1 'polypeptide(L)'
;PGEHAELAYFKANGFEIEKRAQVLGTLTRAHKGLCVAGTHGKTTTSSMAAHILHQSHVDCNAFLGGITKNYGTNYILSPKSDYVVIEADEFDRSFHWLTPYASVITATDPDHLDIYGTKEAYLESFRKYTSLIRPGGFLVLHEGLEMQPDVQEGVTTYSYSRGHGDFHAENIRIGDGEIYFDLISPLGHIKDVQLGVPVSINIENGIAAMALAQISGVTPEEIKRGMASFRGVDRRFDFRLKDDKAVFLTDYAHHPAEIRQSVISIRELYRGKKIAAIFQPHLYTRTRDFYKEFAESLSLLDEVILTDIYPARETPI
;
A
#
# COMPACT_ATOMS: atom_id res chain seq x y z
N PRO A 1 -13.16 20.86 8.78
CA PRO A 1 -12.62 22.09 8.24
C PRO A 1 -13.76 23.08 8.10
N GLY A 2 -13.65 24.17 8.88
CA GLY A 2 -14.60 25.25 8.85
C GLY A 2 -14.75 25.83 7.45
N GLU A 3 -15.72 26.66 7.26
CA GLU A 3 -16.14 27.26 6.00
C GLU A 3 -14.96 27.76 5.16
N HIS A 4 -14.60 26.97 4.15
CA HIS A 4 -13.63 27.37 3.17
C HIS A 4 -14.33 28.31 2.19
N ALA A 5 -13.87 29.56 2.08
CA ALA A 5 -14.56 30.62 1.33
C ALA A 5 -14.80 30.23 -0.16
N GLU A 6 -13.83 29.55 -0.80
CA GLU A 6 -13.99 29.05 -2.17
C GLU A 6 -15.10 28.00 -2.28
N LEU A 7 -15.14 27.05 -1.34
CA LEU A 7 -16.18 26.02 -1.31
C LEU A 7 -17.58 26.64 -1.11
N ALA A 8 -17.68 27.63 -0.22
CA ALA A 8 -18.92 28.38 -0.01
C ALA A 8 -19.35 29.12 -1.28
N TYR A 9 -18.40 29.74 -2.00
CA TYR A 9 -18.68 30.40 -3.28
C TYR A 9 -19.22 29.43 -4.33
N PHE A 10 -18.55 28.28 -4.55
CA PHE A 10 -19.00 27.29 -5.53
C PHE A 10 -20.39 26.74 -5.19
N LYS A 11 -20.64 26.44 -3.91
CA LYS A 11 -21.98 26.00 -3.45
C LYS A 11 -23.05 27.07 -3.72
N ALA A 12 -22.78 28.32 -3.36
CA ALA A 12 -23.71 29.43 -3.54
C ALA A 12 -24.04 29.73 -5.00
N ASN A 13 -23.13 29.39 -5.92
CA ASN A 13 -23.31 29.60 -7.36
C ASN A 13 -23.78 28.34 -8.13
N GLY A 14 -24.21 27.30 -7.41
CA GLY A 14 -24.84 26.11 -8.02
C GLY A 14 -23.86 25.18 -8.76
N PHE A 15 -22.56 25.25 -8.48
CA PHE A 15 -21.59 24.29 -9.04
C PHE A 15 -21.76 22.93 -8.36
N GLU A 16 -21.65 21.88 -9.15
CA GLU A 16 -21.56 20.51 -8.64
C GLU A 16 -20.22 20.33 -7.93
N ILE A 17 -20.27 19.75 -6.73
CA ILE A 17 -19.10 19.54 -5.89
C ILE A 17 -18.99 18.06 -5.56
N GLU A 18 -17.92 17.44 -6.03
CA GLU A 18 -17.62 16.05 -5.74
C GLU A 18 -16.38 15.92 -4.86
N LYS A 19 -16.41 14.91 -3.97
CA LYS A 19 -15.19 14.47 -3.28
C LYS A 19 -14.27 13.75 -4.27
N ARG A 20 -12.94 13.81 -4.03
CA ARG A 20 -11.96 13.04 -4.81
C ARG A 20 -12.36 11.57 -4.99
N ALA A 21 -12.87 10.94 -3.94
CA ALA A 21 -13.32 9.54 -3.96
C ALA A 21 -14.48 9.31 -4.96
N GLN A 22 -15.41 10.26 -5.10
CA GLN A 22 -16.52 10.18 -6.07
C GLN A 22 -16.02 10.26 -7.52
N VAL A 23 -15.07 11.16 -7.78
CA VAL A 23 -14.40 11.26 -9.10
C VAL A 23 -13.66 9.97 -9.44
N LEU A 24 -12.90 9.39 -8.49
CA LEU A 24 -12.24 8.10 -8.67
C LEU A 24 -13.27 6.96 -8.91
N GLY A 25 -14.43 7.02 -8.25
CA GLY A 25 -15.55 6.12 -8.49
C GLY A 25 -16.06 6.19 -9.94
N THR A 26 -16.17 7.39 -10.49
CA THR A 26 -16.54 7.59 -11.90
C THR A 26 -15.52 6.93 -12.84
N LEU A 27 -14.22 7.07 -12.57
CA LEU A 27 -13.17 6.42 -13.34
C LEU A 27 -13.27 4.88 -13.27
N THR A 28 -13.51 4.31 -12.09
CA THR A 28 -13.62 2.84 -11.95
C THR A 28 -14.92 2.28 -12.56
N ARG A 29 -15.94 3.09 -12.77
CA ARG A 29 -17.13 2.69 -13.55
C ARG A 29 -16.85 2.64 -15.05
N ALA A 30 -16.06 3.59 -15.55
CA ALA A 30 -15.74 3.70 -16.97
C ALA A 30 -14.60 2.77 -17.41
N HIS A 31 -13.66 2.46 -16.52
CA HIS A 31 -12.43 1.70 -16.78
C HIS A 31 -12.31 0.47 -15.89
N LYS A 32 -11.30 -0.36 -16.13
CA LYS A 32 -10.95 -1.51 -15.28
C LYS A 32 -10.15 -1.04 -14.08
N GLY A 33 -10.84 -0.76 -12.96
CA GLY A 33 -10.20 -0.36 -11.71
C GLY A 33 -9.40 -1.50 -11.08
N LEU A 34 -8.10 -1.31 -10.90
CA LEU A 34 -7.20 -2.16 -10.13
C LEU A 34 -6.99 -1.47 -8.78
N CYS A 35 -7.73 -1.90 -7.77
CA CYS A 35 -7.82 -1.18 -6.51
C CYS A 35 -7.04 -1.88 -5.40
N VAL A 36 -6.28 -1.13 -4.62
CA VAL A 36 -5.54 -1.67 -3.47
C VAL A 36 -6.08 -1.05 -2.19
N ALA A 37 -6.76 -1.87 -1.39
CA ALA A 37 -7.32 -1.51 -0.10
C ALA A 37 -6.55 -2.18 1.05
N GLY A 38 -6.76 -1.72 2.27
CA GLY A 38 -6.21 -2.30 3.49
C GLY A 38 -5.61 -1.26 4.41
N THR A 39 -5.44 -1.58 5.68
CA THR A 39 -4.90 -0.65 6.68
C THR A 39 -3.45 -0.28 6.36
N HIS A 40 -2.63 -1.23 5.94
CA HIS A 40 -1.20 -1.07 5.64
C HIS A 40 -0.86 -1.54 4.22
N GLY A 41 0.25 -1.06 3.66
CA GLY A 41 0.78 -1.53 2.37
C GLY A 41 0.12 -0.93 1.13
N LYS A 42 -1.01 -0.24 1.21
CA LYS A 42 -1.76 0.33 0.07
C LYS A 42 -0.87 1.11 -0.92
N THR A 43 -0.20 2.14 -0.43
CA THR A 43 0.61 3.05 -1.27
C THR A 43 1.74 2.32 -1.98
N THR A 44 2.45 1.45 -1.27
CA THR A 44 3.57 0.69 -1.85
C THR A 44 3.06 -0.30 -2.89
N THR A 45 2.04 -1.09 -2.57
CA THR A 45 1.47 -2.10 -3.48
C THR A 45 0.87 -1.46 -4.74
N SER A 46 0.06 -0.40 -4.59
CA SER A 46 -0.53 0.30 -5.74
C SER A 46 0.54 0.94 -6.62
N SER A 47 1.59 1.51 -6.02
CA SER A 47 2.70 2.11 -6.77
C SER A 47 3.54 1.06 -7.50
N MET A 48 3.80 -0.11 -6.90
CA MET A 48 4.44 -1.24 -7.57
C MET A 48 3.60 -1.74 -8.74
N ALA A 49 2.31 -1.97 -8.53
CA ALA A 49 1.39 -2.42 -9.58
C ALA A 49 1.34 -1.41 -10.74
N ALA A 50 1.20 -0.13 -10.44
CA ALA A 50 1.20 0.93 -11.44
C ALA A 50 2.51 0.97 -12.23
N HIS A 51 3.66 0.81 -11.55
CA HIS A 51 4.96 0.80 -12.22
C HIS A 51 5.13 -0.41 -13.15
N ILE A 52 4.78 -1.62 -12.68
CA ILE A 52 4.84 -2.85 -13.50
C ILE A 52 3.96 -2.70 -14.75
N LEU A 53 2.71 -2.26 -14.58
CA LEU A 53 1.77 -2.09 -15.69
C LEU A 53 2.24 -1.01 -16.67
N HIS A 54 2.64 0.15 -16.18
CA HIS A 54 3.05 1.28 -17.03
C HIS A 54 4.29 0.98 -17.86
N GLN A 55 5.20 0.13 -17.38
CA GLN A 55 6.37 -0.31 -18.14
C GLN A 55 6.12 -1.53 -19.05
N SER A 56 4.92 -2.08 -19.01
CA SER A 56 4.52 -3.22 -19.83
C SER A 56 3.76 -2.77 -21.09
N HIS A 57 3.49 -3.74 -21.97
CA HIS A 57 2.62 -3.51 -23.12
C HIS A 57 1.18 -3.15 -22.77
N VAL A 58 0.74 -3.48 -21.53
CA VAL A 58 -0.62 -3.24 -21.02
C VAL A 58 -0.83 -1.77 -20.71
N ASP A 59 0.18 -1.11 -20.10
CA ASP A 59 0.13 0.27 -19.62
C ASP A 59 -1.01 0.49 -18.59
N CYS A 60 -1.08 1.66 -17.96
CA CYS A 60 -2.18 2.03 -17.07
C CYS A 60 -2.28 3.53 -16.82
N ASN A 61 -3.47 3.99 -16.42
CA ASN A 61 -3.62 5.19 -15.63
C ASN A 61 -3.41 4.85 -14.15
N ALA A 62 -2.99 5.79 -13.32
CA ALA A 62 -2.87 5.55 -11.88
C ALA A 62 -3.12 6.82 -11.06
N PHE A 63 -3.74 6.64 -9.89
CA PHE A 63 -3.93 7.68 -8.86
C PHE A 63 -3.51 7.10 -7.51
N LEU A 64 -2.34 7.55 -7.03
CA LEU A 64 -1.60 6.93 -5.94
C LEU A 64 -1.61 7.82 -4.68
N GLY A 65 -1.34 7.21 -3.53
CA GLY A 65 -1.27 7.90 -2.24
C GLY A 65 0.05 8.61 -1.96
N GLY A 66 1.09 8.38 -2.77
CA GLY A 66 2.41 8.97 -2.60
C GLY A 66 3.14 9.24 -3.92
N ILE A 67 4.13 10.10 -3.87
CA ILE A 67 4.95 10.45 -5.03
C ILE A 67 5.90 9.28 -5.34
N THR A 68 5.78 8.70 -6.52
CA THR A 68 6.67 7.62 -6.97
C THR A 68 8.02 8.15 -7.41
N LYS A 69 9.10 7.53 -6.98
CA LYS A 69 10.47 7.97 -7.33
C LYS A 69 10.82 7.72 -8.80
N ASN A 70 10.14 6.78 -9.45
CA ASN A 70 10.33 6.52 -10.88
C ASN A 70 9.81 7.66 -11.77
N TYR A 71 8.77 8.36 -11.33
CA TYR A 71 8.06 9.34 -12.17
C TYR A 71 8.00 10.75 -11.56
N GLY A 72 8.35 10.93 -10.28
CA GLY A 72 8.30 12.22 -9.59
C GLY A 72 6.87 12.75 -9.37
N THR A 73 5.87 11.87 -9.44
CA THR A 73 4.45 12.23 -9.32
C THR A 73 3.66 11.10 -8.64
N ASN A 74 2.44 11.40 -8.24
CA ASN A 74 1.48 10.44 -7.68
C ASN A 74 0.32 10.12 -8.64
N TYR A 75 0.46 10.46 -9.92
CA TYR A 75 -0.48 10.06 -10.96
C TYR A 75 0.27 9.65 -12.23
N ILE A 76 -0.32 8.76 -13.00
CA ILE A 76 0.14 8.32 -14.32
C ILE A 76 -1.05 8.40 -15.25
N LEU A 77 -0.86 8.89 -16.46
CA LEU A 77 -1.89 8.94 -17.49
C LEU A 77 -1.44 8.18 -18.74
N SER A 78 -2.30 7.31 -19.22
CA SER A 78 -2.12 6.58 -20.47
C SER A 78 -3.21 6.95 -21.46
N PRO A 79 -2.87 7.32 -22.68
CA PRO A 79 -3.88 7.63 -23.70
C PRO A 79 -4.55 6.38 -24.31
N LYS A 80 -4.08 5.17 -23.96
CA LYS A 80 -4.48 3.93 -24.63
C LYS A 80 -4.98 2.83 -23.70
N SER A 81 -4.63 2.89 -22.40
CA SER A 81 -4.96 1.80 -21.47
C SER A 81 -6.35 1.98 -20.86
N ASP A 82 -7.09 0.87 -20.79
CA ASP A 82 -8.36 0.78 -20.08
C ASP A 82 -8.19 0.46 -18.57
N TYR A 83 -6.97 0.25 -18.11
CA TYR A 83 -6.69 0.00 -16.70
C TYR A 83 -6.43 1.30 -15.93
N VAL A 84 -6.97 1.36 -14.71
CA VAL A 84 -6.68 2.44 -13.77
C VAL A 84 -6.33 1.85 -12.40
N VAL A 85 -5.10 2.10 -11.94
CA VAL A 85 -4.64 1.70 -10.61
C VAL A 85 -5.02 2.75 -9.60
N ILE A 86 -5.70 2.36 -8.53
CA ILE A 86 -6.20 3.28 -7.50
C ILE A 86 -5.86 2.74 -6.11
N GLU A 87 -5.30 3.62 -5.28
CA GLU A 87 -5.26 3.39 -3.84
C GLU A 87 -6.65 3.59 -3.25
N ALA A 88 -7.26 2.50 -2.79
CA ALA A 88 -8.62 2.46 -2.26
C ALA A 88 -8.59 2.76 -0.75
N ASP A 89 -8.81 4.02 -0.42
CA ASP A 89 -8.71 4.54 0.95
C ASP A 89 -9.96 4.19 1.75
N GLU A 90 -9.79 3.49 2.88
CA GLU A 90 -10.83 3.14 3.81
C GLU A 90 -11.27 4.34 4.68
N PHE A 91 -10.41 5.37 4.81
CA PHE A 91 -10.76 6.57 5.57
C PHE A 91 -12.09 7.17 5.10
N ASP A 92 -13.00 7.49 6.03
CA ASP A 92 -14.34 8.04 5.74
C ASP A 92 -15.14 7.19 4.73
N ARG A 93 -14.87 5.88 4.67
CA ARG A 93 -15.48 4.94 3.72
C ARG A 93 -15.35 5.37 2.25
N SER A 94 -14.30 6.11 1.93
CA SER A 94 -14.05 6.63 0.58
C SER A 94 -13.98 5.54 -0.48
N PHE A 95 -13.48 4.36 -0.15
CA PHE A 95 -13.42 3.22 -1.08
C PHE A 95 -14.80 2.65 -1.49
N HIS A 96 -15.89 3.00 -0.79
CA HIS A 96 -17.24 2.58 -1.19
C HIS A 96 -17.76 3.27 -2.46
N TRP A 97 -17.10 4.32 -2.93
CA TRP A 97 -17.42 4.94 -4.21
C TRP A 97 -16.89 4.16 -5.42
N LEU A 98 -15.91 3.28 -5.19
CA LEU A 98 -15.22 2.54 -6.24
C LEU A 98 -16.07 1.34 -6.74
N THR A 99 -15.83 0.95 -7.99
CA THR A 99 -16.37 -0.25 -8.61
C THR A 99 -15.21 -1.05 -9.21
N PRO A 100 -14.47 -1.83 -8.39
CA PRO A 100 -13.25 -2.48 -8.83
C PRO A 100 -13.49 -3.56 -9.89
N TYR A 101 -12.59 -3.67 -10.87
CA TYR A 101 -12.46 -4.86 -11.71
C TYR A 101 -11.59 -5.91 -10.99
N ALA A 102 -10.48 -5.50 -10.41
CA ALA A 102 -9.70 -6.34 -9.52
C ALA A 102 -9.33 -5.56 -8.25
N SER A 103 -9.36 -6.22 -7.11
CA SER A 103 -8.97 -5.60 -5.85
C SER A 103 -8.05 -6.48 -5.04
N VAL A 104 -7.06 -5.86 -4.39
CA VAL A 104 -6.26 -6.46 -3.33
C VAL A 104 -6.70 -5.90 -1.98
N ILE A 105 -6.78 -6.75 -0.96
CA ILE A 105 -6.88 -6.33 0.45
C ILE A 105 -5.63 -6.80 1.18
N THR A 106 -4.83 -5.84 1.66
CA THR A 106 -3.51 -6.11 2.24
C THR A 106 -3.57 -6.39 3.74
N ALA A 107 -4.41 -5.68 4.47
CA ALA A 107 -4.56 -5.79 5.90
C ALA A 107 -5.92 -5.24 6.35
N THR A 108 -6.45 -5.69 7.49
CA THR A 108 -7.69 -5.19 8.08
C THR A 108 -7.54 -4.93 9.59
N ASP A 109 -6.33 -4.59 10.04
CA ASP A 109 -6.09 -4.16 11.40
C ASP A 109 -6.90 -2.91 11.70
N PRO A 110 -7.60 -2.83 12.85
CA PRO A 110 -8.45 -1.69 13.16
C PRO A 110 -7.68 -0.38 13.19
N ASP A 111 -8.10 0.56 12.35
CA ASP A 111 -7.65 1.95 12.35
C ASP A 111 -8.86 2.88 12.24
N HIS A 112 -8.67 4.18 12.43
CA HIS A 112 -9.73 5.18 12.30
C HIS A 112 -10.99 4.88 13.13
N LEU A 113 -10.82 4.36 14.35
CA LEU A 113 -11.94 4.03 15.24
C LEU A 113 -12.74 5.25 15.67
N ASP A 114 -12.19 6.46 15.55
CA ASP A 114 -12.90 7.73 15.68
C ASP A 114 -14.01 7.91 14.62
N ILE A 115 -13.86 7.26 13.45
CA ILE A 115 -14.83 7.28 12.34
C ILE A 115 -15.73 6.04 12.38
N TYR A 116 -15.14 4.88 12.64
CA TYR A 116 -15.84 3.60 12.57
C TYR A 116 -16.55 3.21 13.87
N GLY A 117 -16.08 3.69 15.01
CA GLY A 117 -16.60 3.41 16.33
C GLY A 117 -16.13 2.07 16.90
N THR A 118 -16.22 0.98 16.15
CA THR A 118 -15.82 -0.37 16.57
C THR A 118 -15.04 -1.12 15.50
N LYS A 119 -14.29 -2.16 15.92
CA LYS A 119 -13.61 -3.09 15.04
C LYS A 119 -14.57 -3.79 14.08
N GLU A 120 -15.73 -4.20 14.59
CA GLU A 120 -16.74 -4.90 13.79
C GLU A 120 -17.27 -4.02 12.66
N ALA A 121 -17.54 -2.73 12.94
CA ALA A 121 -17.97 -1.77 11.94
C ALA A 121 -16.88 -1.48 10.90
N TYR A 122 -15.61 -1.51 11.32
CA TYR A 122 -14.46 -1.40 10.43
C TYR A 122 -14.39 -2.60 9.47
N LEU A 123 -14.44 -3.82 9.98
CA LEU A 123 -14.42 -5.05 9.18
C LEU A 123 -15.65 -5.16 8.26
N GLU A 124 -16.84 -4.77 8.72
CA GLU A 124 -18.05 -4.75 7.88
C GLU A 124 -17.93 -3.75 6.72
N SER A 125 -17.20 -2.66 6.91
CA SER A 125 -16.91 -1.70 5.83
C SER A 125 -16.04 -2.35 4.72
N PHE A 126 -15.03 -3.15 5.08
CA PHE A 126 -14.27 -3.93 4.10
C PHE A 126 -15.11 -5.01 3.44
N ARG A 127 -15.94 -5.71 4.21
CA ARG A 127 -16.87 -6.70 3.66
C ARG A 127 -17.78 -6.06 2.61
N LYS A 128 -18.41 -4.92 2.93
CA LYS A 128 -19.19 -4.15 1.97
C LYS A 128 -18.37 -3.72 0.75
N TYR A 129 -17.13 -3.32 0.92
CA TYR A 129 -16.26 -2.96 -0.19
C TYR A 129 -16.05 -4.14 -1.15
N THR A 130 -15.88 -5.36 -0.66
CA THR A 130 -15.70 -6.54 -1.52
C THR A 130 -16.94 -6.83 -2.38
N SER A 131 -18.14 -6.46 -1.93
CA SER A 131 -19.38 -6.62 -2.72
C SER A 131 -19.50 -5.64 -3.90
N LEU A 132 -18.61 -4.62 -3.96
CA LEU A 132 -18.57 -3.65 -5.05
C LEU A 132 -17.72 -4.11 -6.25
N ILE A 133 -17.02 -5.23 -6.12
CA ILE A 133 -16.23 -5.81 -7.21
C ILE A 133 -17.19 -6.33 -8.28
N ARG A 134 -16.93 -5.97 -9.54
CA ARG A 134 -17.81 -6.32 -10.68
C ARG A 134 -17.86 -7.83 -10.90
N PRO A 135 -18.99 -8.39 -11.37
CA PRO A 135 -19.05 -9.75 -11.91
C PRO A 135 -17.98 -9.96 -12.99
N GLY A 136 -17.32 -11.11 -12.97
CA GLY A 136 -16.16 -11.41 -13.84
C GLY A 136 -14.87 -10.73 -13.40
N GLY A 137 -14.87 -10.07 -12.25
CA GLY A 137 -13.69 -9.46 -11.64
C GLY A 137 -12.92 -10.38 -10.70
N PHE A 138 -11.97 -9.81 -9.97
CA PHE A 138 -11.03 -10.55 -9.13
C PHE A 138 -10.87 -9.90 -7.75
N LEU A 139 -10.75 -10.76 -6.74
CA LEU A 139 -10.37 -10.35 -5.39
C LEU A 139 -9.13 -11.13 -4.96
N VAL A 140 -8.12 -10.44 -4.46
CA VAL A 140 -6.87 -11.03 -3.92
C VAL A 140 -6.76 -10.64 -2.46
N LEU A 141 -6.85 -11.60 -1.56
CA LEU A 141 -6.88 -11.40 -0.12
C LEU A 141 -5.57 -11.84 0.52
N HIS A 142 -5.00 -10.99 1.37
CA HIS A 142 -3.92 -11.44 2.26
C HIS A 142 -4.45 -12.55 3.17
N GLU A 143 -3.66 -13.59 3.39
CA GLU A 143 -4.03 -14.65 4.33
C GLU A 143 -4.05 -14.15 5.77
N GLY A 144 -4.96 -14.69 6.56
CA GLY A 144 -5.10 -14.35 7.98
C GLY A 144 -5.97 -13.10 8.25
N LEU A 145 -6.60 -12.51 7.22
CA LEU A 145 -7.59 -11.46 7.47
C LEU A 145 -8.77 -12.00 8.26
N GLU A 146 -9.21 -11.28 9.28
CA GLU A 146 -10.33 -11.70 10.13
C GLU A 146 -11.70 -11.55 9.44
N MET A 147 -11.77 -10.77 8.35
CA MET A 147 -13.02 -10.56 7.63
C MET A 147 -13.31 -11.67 6.62
N GLN A 148 -14.59 -11.98 6.43
CA GLN A 148 -15.06 -12.80 5.33
C GLN A 148 -15.55 -11.90 4.19
N PRO A 149 -15.08 -12.09 2.94
CA PRO A 149 -15.51 -11.27 1.81
C PRO A 149 -16.99 -11.55 1.44
N ASP A 150 -17.65 -10.54 0.90
CA ASP A 150 -19.00 -10.62 0.35
C ASP A 150 -18.93 -10.30 -1.15
N VAL A 151 -18.49 -11.27 -1.95
CA VAL A 151 -18.29 -11.08 -3.38
C VAL A 151 -19.50 -11.47 -4.19
N GLN A 152 -19.72 -10.78 -5.31
CA GLN A 152 -20.78 -11.09 -6.25
C GLN A 152 -20.48 -12.41 -6.99
N GLU A 153 -21.53 -13.05 -7.51
CA GLU A 153 -21.40 -14.22 -8.38
C GLU A 153 -20.49 -13.90 -9.59
N GLY A 154 -19.61 -14.83 -9.92
CA GLY A 154 -18.65 -14.68 -11.02
C GLY A 154 -17.37 -13.91 -10.66
N VAL A 155 -17.18 -13.46 -9.42
CA VAL A 155 -15.91 -12.91 -8.96
C VAL A 155 -14.98 -14.06 -8.56
N THR A 156 -13.76 -14.07 -9.12
CA THR A 156 -12.72 -15.03 -8.76
C THR A 156 -11.93 -14.51 -7.56
N THR A 157 -11.83 -15.31 -6.51
CA THR A 157 -11.07 -14.96 -5.30
C THR A 157 -9.80 -15.78 -5.20
N TYR A 158 -8.69 -15.10 -4.90
CA TYR A 158 -7.39 -15.69 -4.62
C TYR A 158 -6.90 -15.24 -3.25
N SER A 159 -6.07 -16.08 -2.62
CA SER A 159 -5.32 -15.73 -1.41
C SER A 159 -3.86 -15.43 -1.74
N TYR A 160 -3.21 -14.63 -0.89
CA TYR A 160 -1.77 -14.43 -0.97
C TYR A 160 -1.13 -14.22 0.40
N SER A 161 0.12 -14.62 0.53
CA SER A 161 1.01 -14.25 1.63
C SER A 161 2.47 -14.47 1.22
N ARG A 162 3.39 -14.20 2.14
CA ARG A 162 4.81 -14.42 1.88
C ARG A 162 5.15 -15.86 1.51
N GLY A 163 4.55 -16.86 2.15
CA GLY A 163 4.92 -18.27 1.98
C GLY A 163 3.77 -19.22 1.72
N HIS A 164 2.55 -18.73 1.64
CA HIS A 164 1.34 -19.54 1.49
C HIS A 164 0.31 -18.84 0.59
N GLY A 165 -0.77 -19.54 0.28
CA GLY A 165 -1.84 -19.03 -0.55
C GLY A 165 -1.64 -19.31 -2.04
N ASP A 166 -2.60 -18.85 -2.84
CA ASP A 166 -2.55 -19.01 -4.29
C ASP A 166 -1.36 -18.28 -4.91
N PHE A 167 -1.06 -17.08 -4.38
CA PHE A 167 0.11 -16.30 -4.73
C PHE A 167 1.07 -16.24 -3.54
N HIS A 168 2.28 -16.78 -3.70
CA HIS A 168 3.28 -16.76 -2.65
C HIS A 168 4.70 -16.77 -3.20
N ALA A 169 5.68 -16.51 -2.32
CA ALA A 169 7.09 -16.56 -2.67
C ALA A 169 7.72 -17.88 -2.23
N GLU A 170 8.56 -18.44 -3.09
CA GLU A 170 9.50 -19.50 -2.76
C GLU A 170 10.95 -19.04 -3.01
N ASN A 171 11.91 -19.82 -2.52
CA ASN A 171 13.35 -19.58 -2.75
C ASN A 171 13.78 -18.15 -2.41
N ILE A 172 13.26 -17.60 -1.30
CA ILE A 172 13.58 -16.22 -0.86
C ILE A 172 15.06 -16.15 -0.45
N ARG A 173 15.80 -15.21 -1.06
CA ARG A 173 17.20 -14.92 -0.78
C ARG A 173 17.33 -13.46 -0.38
N ILE A 174 17.82 -13.23 0.85
CA ILE A 174 18.00 -11.89 1.44
C ILE A 174 19.48 -11.74 1.83
N GLY A 175 20.15 -10.74 1.31
CA GLY A 175 21.53 -10.42 1.64
C GLY A 175 22.13 -9.40 0.70
N ASP A 176 23.24 -8.83 1.11
CA ASP A 176 24.03 -7.86 0.34
C ASP A 176 23.23 -6.65 -0.17
N GLY A 177 22.16 -6.29 0.57
CA GLY A 177 21.29 -5.17 0.21
C GLY A 177 20.31 -5.50 -0.91
N GLU A 178 20.07 -6.78 -1.22
CA GLU A 178 19.16 -7.25 -2.26
C GLU A 178 18.22 -8.35 -1.74
N ILE A 179 17.07 -8.48 -2.40
CA ILE A 179 16.10 -9.55 -2.16
C ILE A 179 15.69 -10.12 -3.51
N TYR A 180 15.76 -11.46 -3.61
CA TYR A 180 15.26 -12.24 -4.74
C TYR A 180 14.31 -13.33 -4.23
N PHE A 181 13.33 -13.68 -5.04
CA PHE A 181 12.41 -14.79 -4.77
C PHE A 181 11.78 -15.31 -6.06
N ASP A 182 11.17 -16.48 -5.99
CA ASP A 182 10.33 -17.01 -7.05
C ASP A 182 8.87 -16.74 -6.69
N LEU A 183 8.08 -16.18 -7.62
CA LEU A 183 6.62 -16.08 -7.47
C LEU A 183 5.98 -17.38 -7.93
N ILE A 184 5.20 -17.99 -7.06
CA ILE A 184 4.31 -19.11 -7.37
C ILE A 184 2.89 -18.59 -7.46
N SER A 185 2.19 -18.91 -8.53
CA SER A 185 0.80 -18.48 -8.71
C SER A 185 0.03 -19.39 -9.65
N PRO A 186 -1.32 -19.42 -9.57
CA PRO A 186 -2.17 -20.18 -10.51
C PRO A 186 -2.14 -19.61 -11.93
N LEU A 187 -1.65 -18.37 -12.10
CA LEU A 187 -1.55 -17.70 -13.41
C LEU A 187 -0.18 -17.83 -14.08
N GLY A 188 0.73 -18.56 -13.44
CA GLY A 188 2.08 -18.83 -13.96
C GLY A 188 3.17 -18.41 -12.97
N HIS A 189 4.20 -19.26 -12.88
CA HIS A 189 5.33 -19.06 -11.98
C HIS A 189 6.37 -18.12 -12.61
N ILE A 190 6.99 -17.25 -11.79
CA ILE A 190 8.04 -16.34 -12.25
C ILE A 190 9.26 -16.52 -11.35
N LYS A 191 10.36 -17.00 -11.94
CA LYS A 191 11.61 -17.26 -11.20
C LYS A 191 12.50 -16.03 -11.12
N ASP A 192 13.29 -15.95 -10.04
CA ASP A 192 14.33 -14.94 -9.84
C ASP A 192 13.80 -13.50 -9.97
N VAL A 193 12.72 -13.20 -9.28
CA VAL A 193 12.19 -11.84 -9.18
C VAL A 193 13.09 -11.04 -8.24
N GLN A 194 13.71 -9.97 -8.74
CA GLN A 194 14.44 -9.00 -7.93
C GLN A 194 13.50 -7.93 -7.39
N LEU A 195 13.60 -7.65 -6.11
CA LEU A 195 12.82 -6.60 -5.46
C LEU A 195 13.57 -5.27 -5.53
N GLY A 196 13.07 -4.30 -6.30
CA GLY A 196 13.75 -3.01 -6.52
C GLY A 196 13.90 -2.16 -5.26
N VAL A 197 12.97 -2.29 -4.29
CA VAL A 197 13.12 -1.75 -2.94
C VAL A 197 13.21 -2.93 -1.96
N PRO A 198 14.44 -3.39 -1.65
CA PRO A 198 14.70 -4.67 -1.01
C PRO A 198 14.47 -4.59 0.51
N VAL A 199 13.22 -4.65 0.93
CA VAL A 199 12.83 -4.80 2.34
C VAL A 199 11.82 -5.92 2.48
N SER A 200 11.90 -6.67 3.57
CA SER A 200 11.14 -7.92 3.75
C SER A 200 9.63 -7.74 3.61
N ILE A 201 9.08 -6.64 4.13
CA ILE A 201 7.65 -6.33 3.99
C ILE A 201 7.24 -6.14 2.52
N ASN A 202 8.15 -5.71 1.67
CA ASN A 202 7.87 -5.51 0.25
C ASN A 202 7.80 -6.81 -0.55
N ILE A 203 8.15 -7.96 0.03
CA ILE A 203 7.91 -9.26 -0.62
C ILE A 203 6.39 -9.44 -0.78
N GLU A 204 5.61 -9.26 0.29
CA GLU A 204 4.14 -9.39 0.25
C GLU A 204 3.50 -8.29 -0.59
N ASN A 205 3.93 -7.04 -0.45
CA ASN A 205 3.47 -5.94 -1.30
C ASN A 205 3.74 -6.24 -2.78
N GLY A 206 4.90 -6.82 -3.09
CA GLY A 206 5.30 -7.23 -4.44
C GLY A 206 4.46 -8.37 -4.98
N ILE A 207 4.18 -9.40 -4.17
CA ILE A 207 3.30 -10.52 -4.55
C ILE A 207 1.92 -9.99 -4.93
N ALA A 208 1.33 -9.12 -4.10
CA ALA A 208 0.04 -8.51 -4.37
C ALA A 208 0.04 -7.65 -5.65
N ALA A 209 1.09 -6.87 -5.87
CA ALA A 209 1.25 -6.06 -7.09
C ALA A 209 1.41 -6.94 -8.36
N MET A 210 2.20 -8.02 -8.25
CA MET A 210 2.38 -8.98 -9.34
C MET A 210 1.10 -9.78 -9.63
N ALA A 211 0.28 -10.07 -8.61
CA ALA A 211 -1.03 -10.69 -8.82
C ALA A 211 -1.93 -9.79 -9.69
N LEU A 212 -2.03 -8.49 -9.38
CA LEU A 212 -2.76 -7.55 -10.23
C LEU A 212 -2.19 -7.46 -11.65
N ALA A 213 -0.86 -7.49 -11.79
CA ALA A 213 -0.21 -7.45 -13.09
C ALA A 213 -0.51 -8.71 -13.92
N GLN A 214 -0.44 -9.92 -13.32
CA GLN A 214 -0.80 -11.17 -14.01
C GLN A 214 -2.28 -11.22 -14.39
N ILE A 215 -3.18 -10.80 -13.51
CA ILE A 215 -4.63 -10.67 -13.78
C ILE A 215 -4.88 -9.72 -14.97
N SER A 216 -4.03 -8.72 -15.15
CA SER A 216 -4.12 -7.74 -16.24
C SER A 216 -3.44 -8.20 -17.54
N GLY A 217 -2.80 -9.39 -17.55
CA GLY A 217 -2.17 -9.96 -18.73
C GLY A 217 -0.73 -9.49 -18.98
N VAL A 218 -0.05 -8.91 -17.99
CA VAL A 218 1.37 -8.55 -18.10
C VAL A 218 2.21 -9.81 -18.16
N THR A 219 3.19 -9.86 -19.06
CA THR A 219 4.06 -11.05 -19.24
C THR A 219 5.04 -11.21 -18.07
N PRO A 220 5.52 -12.45 -17.79
CA PRO A 220 6.50 -12.70 -16.72
C PRO A 220 7.78 -11.85 -16.86
N GLU A 221 8.27 -11.66 -18.05
CA GLU A 221 9.48 -10.87 -18.33
C GLU A 221 9.27 -9.38 -18.03
N GLU A 222 8.09 -8.86 -18.35
CA GLU A 222 7.72 -7.48 -18.05
C GLU A 222 7.54 -7.28 -16.54
N ILE A 223 6.93 -8.24 -15.83
CA ILE A 223 6.79 -8.22 -14.38
C ILE A 223 8.17 -8.20 -13.71
N LYS A 224 9.09 -9.07 -14.13
CA LYS A 224 10.48 -9.08 -13.60
C LYS A 224 11.16 -7.74 -13.79
N ARG A 225 11.09 -7.17 -14.99
CA ARG A 225 11.69 -5.85 -15.29
C ARG A 225 11.08 -4.75 -14.43
N GLY A 226 9.75 -4.73 -14.32
CA GLY A 226 9.03 -3.74 -13.52
C GLY A 226 9.38 -3.85 -12.03
N MET A 227 9.41 -5.06 -11.48
CA MET A 227 9.81 -5.28 -10.09
C MET A 227 11.23 -4.82 -9.81
N ALA A 228 12.20 -5.19 -10.65
CA ALA A 228 13.61 -4.84 -10.49
C ALA A 228 13.87 -3.32 -10.63
N SER A 229 13.11 -2.64 -11.50
CA SER A 229 13.27 -1.22 -11.78
C SER A 229 12.45 -0.29 -10.88
N PHE A 230 11.60 -0.82 -10.00
CA PHE A 230 10.83 -0.02 -9.06
C PHE A 230 11.74 0.66 -8.02
N ARG A 231 11.65 1.96 -7.89
CA ARG A 231 12.53 2.79 -7.05
C ARG A 231 11.88 3.24 -5.73
N GLY A 232 10.64 2.85 -5.50
CA GLY A 232 9.90 3.20 -4.28
C GLY A 232 9.05 4.45 -4.39
N VAL A 233 8.54 4.83 -3.24
CA VAL A 233 7.71 6.01 -3.02
C VAL A 233 8.41 6.89 -1.99
N ASP A 234 8.32 8.20 -2.15
CA ASP A 234 8.87 9.15 -1.19
C ASP A 234 8.38 8.85 0.23
N ARG A 235 9.30 8.85 1.18
CA ARG A 235 9.04 8.58 2.60
C ARG A 235 8.54 7.15 2.92
N ARG A 236 8.65 6.20 1.99
CA ARG A 236 8.31 4.78 2.22
C ARG A 236 9.55 3.94 2.00
N PHE A 237 10.28 3.63 3.08
CA PHE A 237 11.57 2.96 3.03
C PHE A 237 12.51 3.61 1.99
N ASP A 238 12.60 4.91 2.06
CA ASP A 238 13.20 5.76 1.04
C ASP A 238 14.70 5.91 1.30
N PHE A 239 15.52 5.20 0.54
CA PHE A 239 16.98 5.28 0.59
C PHE A 239 17.48 6.63 0.06
N ARG A 240 18.01 7.46 0.97
CA ARG A 240 18.60 8.77 0.67
C ARG A 240 20.10 8.69 0.39
N LEU A 241 20.79 7.77 1.06
CA LEU A 241 22.20 7.44 0.85
C LEU A 241 22.36 5.94 1.02
N LYS A 242 23.11 5.32 0.11
CA LYS A 242 23.53 3.93 0.22
C LYS A 242 24.94 3.82 -0.33
N ASP A 243 25.94 3.71 0.58
CA ASP A 243 27.32 3.47 0.25
C ASP A 243 27.94 2.41 1.19
N ASP A 244 29.22 2.13 1.02
CA ASP A 244 29.94 1.11 1.80
C ASP A 244 30.06 1.47 3.29
N LYS A 245 29.96 2.76 3.66
CA LYS A 245 30.16 3.27 5.01
C LYS A 245 28.85 3.41 5.78
N ALA A 246 27.81 3.91 5.11
CA ALA A 246 26.54 4.21 5.74
C ALA A 246 25.37 4.02 4.79
N VAL A 247 24.23 3.65 5.37
CA VAL A 247 22.93 3.69 4.70
C VAL A 247 22.04 4.65 5.47
N PHE A 248 21.47 5.62 4.77
CA PHE A 248 20.52 6.56 5.34
C PHE A 248 19.19 6.43 4.58
N LEU A 249 18.12 6.19 5.34
CA LEU A 249 16.78 6.05 4.79
C LEU A 249 15.77 6.84 5.61
N THR A 250 14.66 7.19 4.99
CA THR A 250 13.52 7.79 5.66
C THR A 250 12.29 6.90 5.45
N ASP A 251 11.49 6.76 6.51
CA ASP A 251 10.24 6.01 6.46
C ASP A 251 9.11 6.85 7.07
N TYR A 252 7.89 6.61 6.62
CA TYR A 252 6.69 7.26 7.13
C TYR A 252 6.02 6.47 8.26
N ALA A 253 6.67 5.40 8.72
CA ALA A 253 6.18 4.58 9.82
C ALA A 253 5.81 5.45 11.03
N HIS A 254 4.55 5.42 11.43
CA HIS A 254 3.98 6.25 12.49
C HIS A 254 3.08 5.46 13.46
N HIS A 255 2.94 4.16 13.24
CA HIS A 255 2.30 3.20 14.13
C HIS A 255 3.34 2.22 14.67
N PRO A 256 3.24 1.71 15.93
CA PRO A 256 4.21 0.80 16.51
C PRO A 256 4.53 -0.42 15.63
N ALA A 257 3.50 -1.05 15.07
CA ALA A 257 3.66 -2.21 14.19
C ALA A 257 4.47 -1.87 12.93
N GLU A 258 4.26 -0.71 12.31
CA GLU A 258 5.02 -0.26 11.15
C GLU A 258 6.49 -0.03 11.51
N ILE A 259 6.77 0.65 12.63
CA ILE A 259 8.14 0.88 13.12
C ILE A 259 8.84 -0.45 13.37
N ARG A 260 8.16 -1.38 14.04
CA ARG A 260 8.69 -2.71 14.30
C ARG A 260 9.08 -3.43 13.02
N GLN A 261 8.19 -3.44 12.02
CA GLN A 261 8.45 -4.08 10.72
C GLN A 261 9.60 -3.41 9.96
N SER A 262 9.68 -2.09 9.99
CA SER A 262 10.79 -1.35 9.39
C SER A 262 12.13 -1.73 10.03
N VAL A 263 12.21 -1.76 11.35
CA VAL A 263 13.44 -2.13 12.07
C VAL A 263 13.85 -3.58 11.79
N ILE A 264 12.89 -4.52 11.83
CA ILE A 264 13.15 -5.93 11.51
C ILE A 264 13.69 -6.06 10.08
N SER A 265 13.06 -5.40 9.12
CA SER A 265 13.50 -5.43 7.71
C SER A 265 14.92 -4.88 7.52
N ILE A 266 15.27 -3.79 8.22
CA ILE A 266 16.64 -3.24 8.19
C ILE A 266 17.64 -4.23 8.80
N ARG A 267 17.30 -4.88 9.92
CA ARG A 267 18.14 -5.89 10.58
C ARG A 267 18.41 -7.09 9.66
N GLU A 268 17.40 -7.55 8.93
CA GLU A 268 17.56 -8.66 7.98
C GLU A 268 18.44 -8.29 6.80
N LEU A 269 18.25 -7.07 6.27
CA LEU A 269 18.94 -6.58 5.08
C LEU A 269 20.41 -6.23 5.36
N TYR A 270 20.70 -5.70 6.55
CA TYR A 270 22.03 -5.21 6.97
C TYR A 270 22.48 -5.91 8.25
N ARG A 271 22.69 -7.22 8.18
CA ARG A 271 23.11 -8.04 9.33
C ARG A 271 24.40 -7.52 9.95
N GLY A 272 24.41 -7.38 11.28
CA GLY A 272 25.59 -6.95 12.04
C GLY A 272 25.92 -5.46 11.97
N LYS A 273 25.13 -4.65 11.27
CA LYS A 273 25.29 -3.19 11.29
C LYS A 273 24.56 -2.60 12.50
N LYS A 274 25.12 -1.50 13.04
CA LYS A 274 24.46 -0.68 14.06
C LYS A 274 23.33 0.12 13.42
N ILE A 275 22.17 0.14 14.05
CA ILE A 275 20.98 0.86 13.57
C ILE A 275 20.65 1.97 14.57
N ALA A 276 20.70 3.20 14.08
CA ALA A 276 20.28 4.39 14.83
C ALA A 276 19.06 5.01 14.14
N ALA A 277 18.10 5.51 14.91
CA ALA A 277 16.94 6.18 14.37
C ALA A 277 16.64 7.50 15.06
N ILE A 278 16.13 8.45 14.28
CA ILE A 278 15.47 9.66 14.78
C ILE A 278 13.99 9.45 14.60
N PHE A 279 13.21 9.46 15.69
CA PHE A 279 11.77 9.25 15.66
C PHE A 279 11.02 10.49 16.15
N GLN A 280 10.10 10.97 15.32
CA GLN A 280 9.16 12.02 15.69
C GLN A 280 7.77 11.39 15.86
N PRO A 281 7.25 11.31 17.11
CA PRO A 281 5.89 10.83 17.32
C PRO A 281 4.87 11.78 16.65
N HIS A 282 3.81 11.20 16.12
CA HIS A 282 2.75 11.95 15.42
C HIS A 282 1.44 11.79 16.15
N LEU A 283 0.80 12.92 16.53
CA LEU A 283 -0.41 13.07 17.34
C LEU A 283 -0.20 12.74 18.83
N TYR A 284 -0.72 13.60 19.68
CA TYR A 284 -0.70 13.41 21.14
C TYR A 284 -1.53 12.20 21.57
N THR A 285 -2.74 12.06 20.99
CA THR A 285 -3.64 10.94 21.31
C THR A 285 -3.01 9.61 20.97
N ARG A 286 -2.48 9.45 19.77
CA ARG A 286 -1.81 8.20 19.34
C ARG A 286 -0.60 7.90 20.23
N THR A 287 0.21 8.90 20.54
CA THR A 287 1.39 8.71 21.40
C THR A 287 0.99 8.28 22.79
N ARG A 288 -0.03 8.88 23.38
CA ARG A 288 -0.58 8.50 24.69
C ARG A 288 -1.12 7.07 24.67
N ASP A 289 -1.89 6.70 23.65
CA ASP A 289 -2.61 5.45 23.62
C ASP A 289 -1.68 4.26 23.33
N PHE A 290 -0.56 4.47 22.62
CA PHE A 290 0.38 3.43 22.19
C PHE A 290 1.82 3.61 22.71
N TYR A 291 2.05 4.38 23.78
CA TYR A 291 3.42 4.69 24.23
C TYR A 291 4.24 3.47 24.61
N LYS A 292 3.62 2.41 25.13
CA LYS A 292 4.30 1.15 25.48
C LYS A 292 4.76 0.40 24.26
N GLU A 293 3.87 0.24 23.29
CA GLU A 293 4.14 -0.43 22.03
C GLU A 293 5.16 0.34 21.19
N PHE A 294 5.16 1.67 21.26
CA PHE A 294 6.24 2.49 20.68
C PHE A 294 7.57 2.21 21.35
N ALA A 295 7.63 2.19 22.69
CA ALA A 295 8.85 1.89 23.43
C ALA A 295 9.39 0.48 23.08
N GLU A 296 8.51 -0.53 23.02
CA GLU A 296 8.88 -1.89 22.63
C GLU A 296 9.44 -1.95 21.20
N SER A 297 8.80 -1.28 20.24
CA SER A 297 9.23 -1.27 18.85
C SER A 297 10.57 -0.54 18.66
N LEU A 298 10.75 0.59 19.35
CA LEU A 298 11.98 1.38 19.32
C LEU A 298 13.14 0.70 20.06
N SER A 299 12.85 -0.14 21.07
CA SER A 299 13.90 -0.90 21.78
C SER A 299 14.63 -1.93 20.91
N LEU A 300 14.12 -2.23 19.72
CA LEU A 300 14.80 -3.06 18.73
C LEU A 300 15.98 -2.35 18.04
N LEU A 301 16.13 -1.04 18.22
CA LEU A 301 17.22 -0.23 17.67
C LEU A 301 18.42 -0.21 18.64
N ASP A 302 19.61 0.10 18.11
CA ASP A 302 20.81 0.26 18.94
C ASP A 302 20.89 1.67 19.53
N GLU A 303 20.36 2.67 18.82
CA GLU A 303 20.27 4.04 19.28
C GLU A 303 18.96 4.68 18.81
N VAL A 304 18.33 5.47 19.69
CA VAL A 304 17.10 6.20 19.40
C VAL A 304 17.23 7.65 19.83
N ILE A 305 16.94 8.57 18.93
CA ILE A 305 16.75 9.99 19.22
C ILE A 305 15.27 10.30 19.09
N LEU A 306 14.63 10.72 20.18
CA LEU A 306 13.25 11.16 20.18
C LEU A 306 13.19 12.67 20.03
N THR A 307 12.32 13.16 19.15
CA THR A 307 11.98 14.58 19.03
C THR A 307 10.62 14.88 19.65
N ASP A 308 10.27 16.15 19.71
CA ASP A 308 8.97 16.57 20.17
C ASP A 308 7.85 15.98 19.30
N ILE A 309 6.68 15.75 19.94
CA ILE A 309 5.51 15.22 19.24
C ILE A 309 5.04 16.24 18.19
N TYR A 310 4.85 15.79 16.95
CA TYR A 310 4.20 16.58 15.92
C TYR A 310 2.68 16.56 16.11
N PRO A 311 2.06 17.70 16.49
CA PRO A 311 0.66 17.74 16.90
C PRO A 311 -0.33 17.61 15.74
N ALA A 312 0.12 17.93 14.51
CA ALA A 312 -0.75 18.06 13.33
C ALA A 312 -1.97 18.97 13.62
N ARG A 313 -3.14 18.35 13.82
CA ARG A 313 -4.41 19.06 14.10
C ARG A 313 -4.85 19.02 15.56
N GLU A 314 -4.07 18.42 16.43
CA GLU A 314 -4.40 18.30 17.85
C GLU A 314 -3.83 19.45 18.67
N THR A 315 -4.53 19.81 19.73
CA THR A 315 -3.99 20.66 20.79
C THR A 315 -3.24 19.80 21.82
N PRO A 316 -2.19 20.32 22.48
CA PRO A 316 -1.49 19.59 23.55
C PRO A 316 -2.47 19.10 24.63
N ILE A 317 -2.29 17.87 25.08
CA ILE A 317 -3.09 17.22 26.12
C ILE A 317 -2.23 16.97 27.36
#